data_84919e17a1471849ed0df5b51c1bfd3e
#
_entry.id   84919e17a1471849ed0df5b51c1bfd3e
#
_cell.length_a   1.000
_cell.length_b   1.000
_cell.length_c   1.000
_cell.angle_alpha   90.00
_cell.angle_beta   90.00
_cell.angle_gamma   90.00
#
_symmetry.space_group_name_H-M   'P 1'
#
loop_
_entity.id
_entity.type
_entity.pdbx_description
1 polymer ?
#
loop_
_entity_poly.entity_id
_entity_poly.type
_entity_poly.pdbx_seq_one_letter_code
_entity_poly.pdbx_strand_id
1 'polypeptide(L)'
;MENTSVGDLQNEINKERFDTDKEIKIVRVQYFRKRNKLKIILKSIGNFTKEKEDHIKNILKKRFSMVEDFEIICYKDLSNITLEELSKKYWVDIVNLASSSVPIARDCLLKSKREVLEDSINITYNNEFLCRFLSKNKFEGKLKSYIRDIFGIKCNVKLEYDKSFNEEDYFKTIETMEKSMIKNALSEIKSKEKKSLEKKILQKLGKRRIRILLSY
;
A
#
# COMPACT_ATOMS: atom_id res chain seq x y z
N MET A 1 8.69 32.17 13.94
CA MET A 1 8.25 31.01 13.16
C MET A 1 6.85 31.32 12.71
N GLU A 2 6.66 31.59 11.43
CA GLU A 2 5.32 31.78 10.87
C GLU A 2 4.52 30.49 11.07
N ASN A 3 3.32 30.63 11.62
CA ASN A 3 2.37 29.54 11.78
C ASN A 3 1.87 29.08 10.42
N THR A 4 2.68 28.32 9.72
CA THR A 4 2.35 27.82 8.40
C THR A 4 1.35 26.69 8.52
N SER A 5 0.14 26.92 8.04
CA SER A 5 -0.89 25.87 8.05
C SER A 5 -0.57 24.78 7.03
N VAL A 6 -1.03 23.56 7.28
CA VAL A 6 -0.96 22.44 6.30
C VAL A 6 -1.65 22.84 4.99
N GLY A 7 -2.67 23.71 5.08
CA GLY A 7 -3.38 24.23 3.92
C GLY A 7 -2.52 25.10 3.00
N ASP A 8 -1.62 25.93 3.57
CA ASP A 8 -0.72 26.76 2.76
C ASP A 8 0.30 25.91 2.01
N LEU A 9 0.83 24.87 2.67
CA LEU A 9 1.72 23.91 2.03
C LEU A 9 1.03 23.12 0.92
N GLN A 10 -0.22 22.72 1.15
CA GLN A 10 -1.06 22.04 0.17
C GLN A 10 -1.27 22.90 -1.08
N ASN A 11 -1.58 24.18 -0.88
CA ASN A 11 -1.79 25.13 -1.96
C ASN A 11 -0.50 25.38 -2.76
N GLU A 12 0.65 25.44 -2.09
CA GLU A 12 1.93 25.62 -2.74
C GLU A 12 2.33 24.42 -3.60
N ILE A 13 2.11 23.19 -3.10
CA ILE A 13 2.35 21.96 -3.87
C ILE A 13 1.46 21.89 -5.12
N ASN A 14 0.22 22.39 -5.04
CA ASN A 14 -0.74 22.32 -6.15
C ASN A 14 -0.69 23.54 -7.10
N LYS A 15 0.07 24.60 -6.79
CA LYS A 15 0.18 25.81 -7.63
C LYS A 15 0.87 25.55 -8.97
N GLU A 16 1.84 24.66 -9.01
CA GLU A 16 2.46 24.28 -10.28
C GLU A 16 1.61 23.18 -10.93
N ARG A 17 0.99 23.53 -12.06
CA ARG A 17 0.16 22.62 -12.87
C ARG A 17 1.03 21.55 -13.53
N PHE A 18 1.30 20.48 -12.78
CA PHE A 18 1.74 19.25 -13.40
C PHE A 18 0.50 18.54 -13.97
N ASP A 19 0.27 18.67 -15.26
CA ASP A 19 -0.83 18.04 -15.98
C ASP A 19 -2.24 18.24 -15.38
N THR A 20 -3.12 18.70 -16.17
CA THR A 20 -4.32 19.50 -15.90
C THR A 20 -5.39 18.95 -14.97
N ASP A 21 -5.29 17.73 -14.38
CA ASP A 21 -6.46 17.17 -13.69
C ASP A 21 -6.19 16.33 -12.41
N LYS A 22 -5.01 16.37 -11.80
CA LYS A 22 -4.75 15.39 -10.73
C LYS A 22 -4.18 16.02 -9.47
N GLU A 23 -5.08 16.32 -8.57
CA GLU A 23 -4.78 16.88 -7.26
C GLU A 23 -3.90 15.95 -6.42
N ILE A 24 -2.82 16.49 -5.87
CA ILE A 24 -2.02 15.85 -4.83
C ILE A 24 -2.51 16.35 -3.48
N LYS A 25 -2.91 15.46 -2.61
CA LYS A 25 -3.42 15.80 -1.28
C LYS A 25 -2.45 15.39 -0.19
N ILE A 26 -2.12 16.32 0.71
CA ILE A 26 -1.37 15.98 1.93
C ILE A 26 -2.31 15.27 2.89
N VAL A 27 -1.96 14.01 3.22
CA VAL A 27 -2.72 13.18 4.16
C VAL A 27 -2.19 13.37 5.57
N ARG A 28 -0.85 13.39 5.71
CA ARG A 28 -0.21 13.46 7.02
C ARG A 28 1.21 14.02 6.91
N VAL A 29 1.61 14.77 7.94
CA VAL A 29 2.97 15.25 8.13
C VAL A 29 3.48 14.74 9.48
N GLN A 30 4.68 14.17 9.52
CA GLN A 30 5.32 13.65 10.73
C GLN A 30 6.74 14.17 10.83
N TYR A 31 7.07 14.81 11.95
CA TYR A 31 8.43 15.26 12.23
C TYR A 31 9.11 14.36 13.27
N PHE A 32 10.22 13.77 12.90
CA PHE A 32 11.05 12.92 13.76
C PHE A 32 12.20 13.74 14.33
N ARG A 33 11.94 14.39 15.47
CA ARG A 33 12.89 15.34 16.11
C ARG A 33 14.30 14.76 16.31
N LYS A 34 14.42 13.50 16.75
CA LYS A 34 15.72 12.84 17.00
C LYS A 34 16.56 12.64 15.73
N ARG A 35 15.93 12.57 14.57
CA ARG A 35 16.57 12.31 13.27
C ARG A 35 16.56 13.55 12.37
N ASN A 36 16.05 14.65 12.87
CA ASN A 36 15.82 15.88 12.10
C ASN A 36 15.18 15.62 10.72
N LYS A 37 14.18 14.72 10.70
CA LYS A 37 13.55 14.21 9.49
C LYS A 37 12.07 14.55 9.43
N LEU A 38 11.62 15.05 8.29
CA LEU A 38 10.21 15.28 7.99
C LEU A 38 9.71 14.21 7.02
N LYS A 39 8.67 13.49 7.41
CA LYS A 39 7.97 12.51 6.58
C LYS A 39 6.62 13.06 6.18
N ILE A 40 6.35 13.08 4.87
CA ILE A 40 5.08 13.56 4.33
C ILE A 40 4.42 12.41 3.58
N ILE A 41 3.16 12.17 3.92
CA ILE A 41 2.32 11.18 3.28
C ILE A 41 1.35 11.93 2.38
N LEU A 42 1.41 11.62 1.10
CA LEU A 42 0.61 12.20 0.04
C LEU A 42 -0.37 11.17 -0.52
N LYS A 43 -1.43 11.67 -1.13
CA LYS A 43 -2.38 10.92 -1.92
C LYS A 43 -2.51 11.59 -3.28
N SER A 44 -2.46 10.82 -4.37
CA SER A 44 -2.58 11.35 -5.74
C SER A 44 -3.54 10.51 -6.56
N ILE A 45 -4.39 11.17 -7.33
CA ILE A 45 -5.31 10.50 -8.28
C ILE A 45 -4.54 10.01 -9.52
N GLY A 46 -3.38 10.59 -9.81
CA GLY A 46 -2.57 10.27 -10.98
C GLY A 46 -1.24 9.58 -10.68
N ASN A 47 -0.41 9.48 -11.71
CA ASN A 47 0.94 8.97 -11.55
C ASN A 47 1.79 9.99 -10.81
N PHE A 48 2.44 9.53 -9.75
CA PHE A 48 3.40 10.31 -8.98
C PHE A 48 4.80 10.01 -9.54
N THR A 49 5.32 10.95 -10.33
CA THR A 49 6.63 10.80 -10.98
C THR A 49 7.75 11.29 -10.07
N LYS A 50 8.99 10.90 -10.39
CA LYS A 50 10.17 11.38 -9.67
C LYS A 50 10.32 12.90 -9.75
N GLU A 51 9.97 13.51 -10.87
CA GLU A 51 9.99 14.96 -11.06
C GLU A 51 9.07 15.68 -10.07
N LYS A 52 7.85 15.15 -9.88
CA LYS A 52 6.91 15.64 -8.86
C LYS A 52 7.46 15.49 -7.44
N GLU A 53 8.09 14.37 -7.15
CA GLU A 53 8.74 14.13 -5.87
C GLU A 53 9.85 15.15 -5.61
N ASP A 54 10.74 15.35 -6.58
CA ASP A 54 11.86 16.28 -6.47
C ASP A 54 11.39 17.72 -6.36
N HIS A 55 10.33 18.09 -7.09
CA HIS A 55 9.70 19.41 -6.96
C HIS A 55 9.17 19.65 -5.54
N ILE A 56 8.40 18.70 -5.01
CA ILE A 56 7.88 18.80 -3.65
C ILE A 56 9.02 18.86 -2.63
N LYS A 57 10.07 18.06 -2.80
CA LYS A 57 11.27 18.15 -1.95
C LYS A 57 11.90 19.54 -1.97
N ASN A 58 11.94 20.19 -3.12
CA ASN A 58 12.48 21.54 -3.24
C ASN A 58 11.62 22.58 -2.50
N ILE A 59 10.29 22.47 -2.60
CA ILE A 59 9.37 23.32 -1.81
C ILE A 59 9.63 23.11 -0.32
N LEU A 60 9.71 21.85 0.12
CA LEU A 60 9.92 21.51 1.51
C LEU A 60 11.26 22.02 2.05
N LYS A 61 12.34 21.88 1.28
CA LYS A 61 13.67 22.39 1.65
C LYS A 61 13.68 23.92 1.81
N LYS A 62 13.02 24.63 0.91
CA LYS A 62 12.90 26.10 1.02
C LYS A 62 12.13 26.51 2.28
N ARG A 63 11.06 25.79 2.59
CA ARG A 63 10.14 26.15 3.68
C ARG A 63 10.60 25.66 5.05
N PHE A 64 11.26 24.53 5.10
CA PHE A 64 11.76 23.90 6.33
C PHE A 64 13.29 23.75 6.28
N SER A 65 13.98 24.88 6.11
CA SER A 65 15.45 24.91 5.93
C SER A 65 16.25 24.26 7.08
N MET A 66 15.65 24.14 8.26
CA MET A 66 16.27 23.48 9.42
C MET A 66 16.12 21.95 9.41
N VAL A 67 15.35 21.38 8.49
CA VAL A 67 15.15 19.94 8.37
C VAL A 67 16.18 19.35 7.40
N GLU A 68 16.90 18.33 7.85
CA GLU A 68 17.99 17.72 7.07
C GLU A 68 17.49 16.68 6.07
N ASP A 69 16.49 15.89 6.44
CA ASP A 69 15.99 14.80 5.62
C ASP A 69 14.49 14.88 5.39
N PHE A 70 14.09 14.64 4.14
CA PHE A 70 12.69 14.64 3.71
C PHE A 70 12.32 13.29 3.08
N GLU A 71 11.38 12.60 3.69
CA GLU A 71 10.79 11.38 3.15
C GLU A 71 9.38 11.67 2.62
N ILE A 72 9.17 11.43 1.34
CA ILE A 72 7.87 11.57 0.69
C ILE A 72 7.35 10.18 0.35
N ILE A 73 6.15 9.86 0.82
CA ILE A 73 5.44 8.65 0.44
C ILE A 73 4.14 9.09 -0.22
N CYS A 74 3.93 8.67 -1.46
CA CYS A 74 2.71 8.96 -2.18
C CYS A 74 1.92 7.67 -2.43
N TYR A 75 0.67 7.66 -1.95
CA TYR A 75 -0.28 6.59 -2.26
C TYR A 75 -1.19 7.03 -3.40
N LYS A 76 -1.46 6.09 -4.29
CA LYS A 76 -2.51 6.29 -5.29
C LYS A 76 -3.86 6.36 -4.57
N ASP A 77 -4.77 7.21 -5.06
CA ASP A 77 -6.13 7.22 -4.54
C ASP A 77 -6.80 5.87 -4.81
N LEU A 78 -7.10 5.17 -3.72
CA LEU A 78 -7.68 3.83 -3.71
C LEU A 78 -9.11 3.89 -3.15
N SER A 79 -9.89 4.89 -3.53
CA SER A 79 -11.23 5.13 -3.02
C SER A 79 -12.19 3.93 -3.09
N ASN A 80 -11.87 2.94 -3.92
CA ASN A 80 -12.68 1.73 -4.12
C ASN A 80 -12.01 0.44 -3.60
N ILE A 81 -10.93 0.54 -2.80
CA ILE A 81 -10.29 -0.66 -2.24
C ILE A 81 -11.13 -1.25 -1.10
N THR A 82 -11.31 -2.55 -1.09
CA THR A 82 -11.93 -3.25 0.03
C THR A 82 -10.97 -3.43 1.19
N LEU A 83 -11.51 -3.67 2.39
CA LEU A 83 -10.71 -3.92 3.59
C LEU A 83 -9.86 -5.20 3.44
N GLU A 84 -10.38 -6.20 2.73
CA GLU A 84 -9.67 -7.43 2.41
C GLU A 84 -8.49 -7.22 1.46
N GLU A 85 -8.70 -6.46 0.38
CA GLU A 85 -7.63 -6.11 -0.55
C GLU A 85 -6.55 -5.25 0.12
N LEU A 86 -6.96 -4.32 0.98
CA LEU A 86 -6.06 -3.49 1.78
C LEU A 86 -5.19 -4.36 2.68
N SER A 87 -5.81 -5.31 3.41
CA SER A 87 -5.08 -6.23 4.30
C SER A 87 -4.11 -7.14 3.54
N LYS A 88 -4.43 -7.51 2.30
CA LYS A 88 -3.54 -8.35 1.46
C LYS A 88 -2.41 -7.56 0.81
N LYS A 89 -2.71 -6.41 0.20
CA LYS A 89 -1.77 -5.67 -0.65
C LYS A 89 -0.94 -4.61 0.08
N TYR A 90 -1.52 -3.95 1.10
CA TYR A 90 -0.94 -2.76 1.74
C TYR A 90 -0.61 -2.94 3.21
N TRP A 91 -0.74 -4.17 3.74
CA TRP A 91 -0.52 -4.42 5.17
C TRP A 91 0.88 -4.03 5.63
N VAL A 92 1.90 -4.38 4.86
CA VAL A 92 3.30 -4.05 5.17
C VAL A 92 3.49 -2.54 5.29
N ASP A 93 2.89 -1.76 4.38
CA ASP A 93 2.98 -0.30 4.41
C ASP A 93 2.27 0.28 5.64
N ILE A 94 1.06 -0.22 5.94
CA ILE A 94 0.31 0.18 7.14
C ILE A 94 1.10 -0.10 8.40
N VAL A 95 1.68 -1.30 8.50
CA VAL A 95 2.51 -1.70 9.63
C VAL A 95 3.74 -0.82 9.77
N ASN A 96 4.46 -0.57 8.69
CA ASN A 96 5.64 0.30 8.70
C ASN A 96 5.30 1.73 9.17
N LEU A 97 4.17 2.26 8.73
CA LEU A 97 3.70 3.59 9.14
C LEU A 97 3.30 3.61 10.61
N ALA A 98 2.49 2.64 11.04
CA ALA A 98 1.99 2.58 12.41
C ALA A 98 3.11 2.32 13.43
N SER A 99 4.09 1.50 13.06
CA SER A 99 5.22 1.12 13.92
C SER A 99 6.29 2.18 14.05
N SER A 100 6.21 3.28 13.30
CA SER A 100 7.20 4.36 13.39
C SER A 100 7.34 4.94 14.80
N SER A 101 6.28 4.90 15.61
CA SER A 101 6.27 5.34 17.01
C SER A 101 6.47 4.20 18.03
N VAL A 102 6.35 2.94 17.62
CA VAL A 102 6.47 1.74 18.44
C VAL A 102 7.18 0.65 17.63
N PRO A 103 8.52 0.70 17.51
CA PRO A 103 9.28 -0.19 16.60
C PRO A 103 9.03 -1.69 16.83
N ILE A 104 8.90 -2.12 18.08
CA ILE A 104 8.61 -3.52 18.42
C ILE A 104 7.30 -4.03 17.80
N ALA A 105 6.34 -3.14 17.53
CA ALA A 105 5.06 -3.50 16.90
C ALA A 105 5.23 -4.03 15.47
N ARG A 106 6.30 -3.61 14.77
CA ARG A 106 6.49 -3.97 13.37
C ARG A 106 6.58 -5.48 13.16
N ASP A 107 7.57 -6.10 13.80
CA ASP A 107 7.82 -7.52 13.60
C ASP A 107 6.67 -8.38 14.11
N CYS A 108 6.03 -7.94 15.17
CA CYS A 108 4.87 -8.59 15.75
C CYS A 108 3.65 -8.54 14.83
N LEU A 109 3.35 -7.38 14.26
CA LEU A 109 2.23 -7.23 13.32
C LEU A 109 2.46 -7.98 12.01
N LEU A 110 3.70 -8.04 11.54
CA LEU A 110 4.04 -8.80 10.35
C LEU A 110 3.89 -10.31 10.57
N LYS A 111 4.12 -10.78 11.80
CA LYS A 111 4.02 -12.19 12.20
C LYS A 111 2.66 -12.58 12.80
N SER A 112 1.71 -11.67 12.85
CA SER A 112 0.37 -11.94 13.38
C SER A 112 -0.54 -12.62 12.36
N LYS A 113 -1.48 -13.44 12.85
CA LYS A 113 -2.63 -13.87 12.05
C LYS A 113 -3.57 -12.68 11.88
N ARG A 114 -4.12 -12.53 10.69
CA ARG A 114 -5.10 -11.48 10.37
C ARG A 114 -6.34 -12.08 9.79
N GLU A 115 -7.47 -11.72 10.37
CA GLU A 115 -8.79 -12.06 9.86
C GLU A 115 -9.54 -10.76 9.56
N VAL A 116 -10.01 -10.63 8.32
CA VAL A 116 -10.81 -9.50 7.89
C VAL A 116 -12.27 -9.91 7.95
N LEU A 117 -13.02 -9.22 8.76
CA LEU A 117 -14.48 -9.29 8.82
C LEU A 117 -15.06 -8.08 8.08
N GLU A 118 -16.37 -7.98 7.94
CA GLU A 118 -17.03 -6.94 7.13
C GLU A 118 -16.48 -5.53 7.35
N ASP A 119 -16.36 -5.11 8.62
CA ASP A 119 -15.91 -3.79 9.03
C ASP A 119 -14.74 -3.79 10.01
N SER A 120 -14.09 -4.95 10.21
CA SER A 120 -13.04 -5.08 11.22
C SER A 120 -11.87 -5.94 10.74
N ILE A 121 -10.70 -5.66 11.32
CA ILE A 121 -9.50 -6.49 11.22
C ILE A 121 -9.17 -7.01 12.61
N ASN A 122 -9.25 -8.32 12.78
CA ASN A 122 -8.79 -9.00 13.98
C ASN A 122 -7.34 -9.44 13.78
N ILE A 123 -6.48 -9.10 14.73
CA ILE A 123 -5.06 -9.37 14.70
C ILE A 123 -4.72 -10.23 15.91
N THR A 124 -4.34 -11.48 15.66
CA THR A 124 -4.10 -12.48 16.69
C THR A 124 -2.60 -12.71 16.89
N TYR A 125 -2.17 -12.73 18.15
CA TYR A 125 -0.81 -13.02 18.58
C TYR A 125 -0.76 -14.19 19.55
N ASN A 126 0.39 -14.88 19.58
CA ASN A 126 0.67 -15.89 20.61
C ASN A 126 1.41 -15.31 21.84
N ASN A 127 1.61 -14.01 21.89
CA ASN A 127 2.32 -13.32 22.98
C ASN A 127 1.39 -12.37 23.73
N GLU A 128 0.97 -12.77 24.92
CA GLU A 128 0.05 -11.99 25.77
C GLU A 128 0.64 -10.64 26.20
N PHE A 129 1.91 -10.63 26.59
CA PHE A 129 2.58 -9.40 27.03
C PHE A 129 2.57 -8.35 25.90
N LEU A 130 2.86 -8.79 24.69
CA LEU A 130 2.87 -7.91 23.53
C LEU A 130 1.47 -7.39 23.20
N CYS A 131 0.47 -8.26 23.20
CA CYS A 131 -0.92 -7.86 22.99
C CYS A 131 -1.33 -6.79 24.00
N ARG A 132 -1.11 -7.00 25.28
CA ARG A 132 -1.38 -6.03 26.36
C ARG A 132 -0.57 -4.73 26.17
N PHE A 133 0.71 -4.83 25.80
CA PHE A 133 1.56 -3.67 25.58
C PHE A 133 1.07 -2.80 24.43
N LEU A 134 0.69 -3.40 23.31
CA LEU A 134 0.16 -2.67 22.14
C LEU A 134 -1.19 -2.02 22.45
N SER A 135 -2.09 -2.74 23.10
CA SER A 135 -3.39 -2.18 23.53
C SER A 135 -3.23 -1.01 24.52
N LYS A 136 -2.34 -1.14 25.51
CA LYS A 136 -2.01 -0.05 26.45
C LYS A 136 -1.48 1.19 25.73
N ASN A 137 -0.76 1.02 24.63
CA ASN A 137 -0.27 2.11 23.79
C ASN A 137 -1.28 2.58 22.74
N LYS A 138 -2.53 2.15 22.84
CA LYS A 138 -3.64 2.52 21.94
C LYS A 138 -3.30 2.25 20.47
N PHE A 139 -2.65 1.12 20.19
CA PHE A 139 -2.12 0.83 18.89
C PHE A 139 -3.23 0.53 17.88
N GLU A 140 -4.35 -0.08 18.31
CA GLU A 140 -5.56 -0.26 17.50
C GLU A 140 -6.06 1.08 16.94
N GLY A 141 -6.11 2.10 17.79
CA GLY A 141 -6.52 3.44 17.38
C GLY A 141 -5.57 4.07 16.36
N LYS A 142 -4.27 3.79 16.47
CA LYS A 142 -3.28 4.25 15.47
C LYS A 142 -3.49 3.55 14.14
N LEU A 143 -3.61 2.23 14.11
CA LEU A 143 -3.89 1.47 12.89
C LEU A 143 -5.18 1.94 12.22
N LYS A 144 -6.26 2.06 12.99
CA LYS A 144 -7.55 2.57 12.52
C LYS A 144 -7.43 3.97 11.89
N SER A 145 -6.68 4.87 12.55
CA SER A 145 -6.44 6.22 12.02
C SER A 145 -5.66 6.18 10.70
N TYR A 146 -4.61 5.37 10.60
CA TYR A 146 -3.84 5.25 9.35
C TYR A 146 -4.68 4.69 8.20
N ILE A 147 -5.46 3.64 8.45
CA ILE A 147 -6.34 3.05 7.45
C ILE A 147 -7.35 4.08 6.95
N ARG A 148 -7.99 4.80 7.86
CA ARG A 148 -8.95 5.85 7.50
C ARG A 148 -8.30 7.01 6.74
N ASP A 149 -7.18 7.52 7.23
CA ASP A 149 -6.57 8.74 6.70
C ASP A 149 -5.96 8.51 5.31
N ILE A 150 -5.38 7.32 5.07
CA ILE A 150 -4.70 7.00 3.80
C ILE A 150 -5.68 6.40 2.78
N PHE A 151 -6.50 5.44 3.22
CA PHE A 151 -7.34 4.66 2.31
C PHE A 151 -8.83 5.08 2.33
N GLY A 152 -9.23 5.94 3.27
CA GLY A 152 -10.60 6.39 3.41
C GLY A 152 -11.54 5.36 4.04
N ILE A 153 -11.04 4.19 4.46
CA ILE A 153 -11.84 3.09 4.99
C ILE A 153 -12.05 3.28 6.49
N LYS A 154 -13.30 3.25 6.91
CA LYS A 154 -13.67 3.19 8.32
C LYS A 154 -13.75 1.73 8.72
N CYS A 155 -12.87 1.28 9.59
CA CYS A 155 -12.88 -0.08 10.10
C CYS A 155 -12.58 -0.09 11.61
N ASN A 156 -12.90 -1.21 12.25
CA ASN A 156 -12.45 -1.50 13.59
C ASN A 156 -11.18 -2.36 13.53
N VAL A 157 -10.32 -2.21 14.52
CA VAL A 157 -9.11 -3.03 14.67
C VAL A 157 -9.12 -3.59 16.08
N LYS A 158 -8.96 -4.90 16.21
CA LYS A 158 -8.89 -5.62 17.49
C LYS A 158 -7.58 -6.37 17.57
N LEU A 159 -6.94 -6.31 18.73
CA LEU A 159 -5.77 -7.11 19.05
C LEU A 159 -6.19 -8.21 20.01
N GLU A 160 -5.94 -9.46 19.64
CA GLU A 160 -6.37 -10.63 20.38
C GLU A 160 -5.16 -11.52 20.71
N TYR A 161 -5.19 -12.09 21.91
CA TYR A 161 -4.23 -13.10 22.33
C TYR A 161 -4.81 -14.50 22.19
N ASP A 162 -4.09 -15.36 21.48
CA ASP A 162 -4.42 -16.77 21.38
C ASP A 162 -3.16 -17.61 21.60
N LYS A 163 -3.11 -18.31 22.74
CA LYS A 163 -2.01 -19.20 23.11
C LYS A 163 -1.84 -20.37 22.14
N SER A 164 -2.91 -20.79 21.49
CA SER A 164 -2.91 -21.90 20.52
C SER A 164 -2.35 -21.50 19.16
N PHE A 165 -2.22 -20.19 18.89
CA PHE A 165 -1.72 -19.70 17.61
C PHE A 165 -0.23 -20.05 17.44
N ASN A 166 0.07 -20.91 16.47
CA ASN A 166 1.43 -21.25 16.08
C ASN A 166 1.86 -20.41 14.87
N GLU A 167 2.77 -19.47 15.11
CA GLU A 167 3.27 -18.58 14.06
C GLU A 167 3.92 -19.35 12.91
N GLU A 168 4.73 -20.37 13.20
CA GLU A 168 5.49 -21.09 12.17
C GLU A 168 4.57 -21.87 11.24
N ASP A 169 3.57 -22.57 11.77
CA ASP A 169 2.62 -23.33 10.98
C ASP A 169 1.71 -22.43 10.15
N TYR A 170 1.33 -21.27 10.69
CA TYR A 170 0.54 -20.29 9.97
C TYR A 170 1.32 -19.74 8.75
N PHE A 171 2.59 -19.36 8.93
CA PHE A 171 3.39 -18.84 7.83
C PHE A 171 3.75 -19.90 6.79
N LYS A 172 4.04 -21.13 7.19
CA LYS A 172 4.20 -22.26 6.26
C LYS A 172 2.95 -22.49 5.40
N THR A 173 1.78 -22.36 6.01
CA THR A 173 0.50 -22.50 5.30
C THR A 173 0.32 -21.36 4.29
N ILE A 174 0.56 -20.11 4.67
CA ILE A 174 0.49 -18.96 3.76
C ILE A 174 1.48 -19.13 2.59
N GLU A 175 2.74 -19.45 2.88
CA GLU A 175 3.77 -19.65 1.85
C GLU A 175 3.38 -20.74 0.85
N THR A 176 2.78 -21.82 1.34
CA THR A 176 2.28 -22.92 0.50
C THR A 176 1.13 -22.46 -0.38
N MET A 177 0.20 -21.67 0.18
CA MET A 177 -0.92 -21.09 -0.57
C MET A 177 -0.43 -20.12 -1.65
N GLU A 178 0.50 -19.22 -1.31
CA GLU A 178 1.08 -18.27 -2.26
C GLU A 178 1.80 -18.99 -3.42
N LYS A 179 2.61 -20.00 -3.12
CA LYS A 179 3.26 -20.85 -4.15
C LYS A 179 2.24 -21.51 -5.06
N SER A 180 1.16 -22.01 -4.51
CA SER A 180 0.08 -22.63 -5.30
C SER A 180 -0.65 -21.62 -6.18
N MET A 181 -0.95 -20.42 -5.67
CA MET A 181 -1.56 -19.33 -6.44
C MET A 181 -0.67 -18.87 -7.59
N ILE A 182 0.63 -18.69 -7.34
CA ILE A 182 1.61 -18.33 -8.38
C ILE A 182 1.66 -19.40 -9.47
N LYS A 183 1.71 -20.69 -9.08
CA LYS A 183 1.71 -21.81 -10.02
C LYS A 183 0.46 -21.83 -10.89
N ASN A 184 -0.70 -21.58 -10.29
CA ASN A 184 -1.98 -21.53 -11.01
C ASN A 184 -2.03 -20.34 -11.98
N ALA A 185 -1.62 -19.15 -11.54
CA ALA A 185 -1.55 -17.96 -12.38
C ALA A 185 -0.61 -18.16 -13.58
N LEU A 186 0.57 -18.75 -13.35
CA LEU A 186 1.50 -19.07 -14.44
C LEU A 186 0.93 -20.09 -15.43
N SER A 187 0.19 -21.09 -14.96
CA SER A 187 -0.49 -22.06 -15.84
C SER A 187 -1.59 -21.43 -16.69
N GLU A 188 -2.34 -20.48 -16.12
CA GLU A 188 -3.34 -19.70 -16.86
C GLU A 188 -2.73 -18.79 -17.94
N ILE A 189 -1.63 -18.12 -17.62
CA ILE A 189 -0.92 -17.29 -18.59
C ILE A 189 -0.43 -18.14 -19.76
N LYS A 190 0.25 -19.27 -19.48
CA LYS A 190 0.72 -20.20 -20.51
C LYS A 190 -0.43 -20.74 -21.38
N SER A 191 -1.58 -21.03 -20.79
CA SER A 191 -2.74 -21.51 -21.53
C SER A 191 -3.34 -20.43 -22.45
N LYS A 192 -3.38 -19.18 -21.98
CA LYS A 192 -3.84 -18.03 -22.79
C LYS A 192 -2.89 -17.72 -23.95
N GLU A 193 -1.59 -17.76 -23.69
CA GLU A 193 -0.57 -17.57 -24.74
C GLU A 193 -0.67 -18.65 -25.82
N LYS A 194 -0.79 -19.93 -25.44
CA LYS A 194 -0.97 -21.06 -26.37
C LYS A 194 -2.19 -20.88 -27.25
N LYS A 195 -3.36 -20.53 -26.65
CA LYS A 195 -4.59 -20.25 -27.41
C LYS A 195 -4.44 -19.07 -28.37
N SER A 196 -3.73 -18.03 -27.95
CA SER A 196 -3.45 -16.85 -28.80
C SER A 196 -2.57 -17.20 -29.99
N LEU A 197 -1.54 -18.03 -29.78
CA LEU A 197 -0.66 -18.52 -30.83
C LEU A 197 -1.40 -19.42 -31.84
N GLU A 198 -2.20 -20.37 -31.36
CA GLU A 198 -3.03 -21.25 -32.20
C GLU A 198 -3.99 -20.41 -33.08
N LYS A 199 -4.64 -19.41 -32.49
CA LYS A 199 -5.53 -18.50 -33.24
C LYS A 199 -4.78 -17.72 -34.34
N LYS A 200 -3.57 -17.24 -34.08
CA LYS A 200 -2.72 -16.56 -35.07
C LYS A 200 -2.28 -17.48 -36.19
N ILE A 201 -1.96 -18.74 -35.87
CA ILE A 201 -1.56 -19.76 -36.87
C ILE A 201 -2.74 -20.10 -37.77
N LEU A 202 -3.92 -20.34 -37.18
CA LEU A 202 -5.15 -20.63 -37.96
C LEU A 202 -5.55 -19.46 -38.88
N GLN A 203 -5.41 -18.21 -38.42
CA GLN A 203 -5.62 -17.04 -39.29
C GLN A 203 -4.62 -16.95 -40.43
N LYS A 204 -3.34 -17.26 -40.19
CA LYS A 204 -2.33 -17.28 -41.27
C LYS A 204 -2.58 -18.41 -42.30
N LEU A 205 -2.97 -19.57 -41.82
CA LEU A 205 -3.29 -20.70 -42.70
C LEU A 205 -4.56 -20.46 -43.50
N GLY A 206 -5.61 -19.86 -42.88
CA GLY A 206 -6.82 -19.45 -43.56
C GLY A 206 -6.57 -18.42 -44.69
N LYS A 207 -5.74 -17.42 -44.44
CA LYS A 207 -5.33 -16.44 -45.46
C LYS A 207 -4.51 -17.02 -46.60
N ARG A 208 -3.68 -18.06 -46.33
CA ARG A 208 -2.95 -18.79 -47.39
C ARG A 208 -3.87 -19.64 -48.24
N ARG A 209 -4.85 -20.32 -47.68
CA ARG A 209 -5.85 -21.10 -48.45
C ARG A 209 -6.67 -20.21 -49.38
N ILE A 210 -7.11 -19.05 -48.91
CA ILE A 210 -7.86 -18.07 -49.75
C ILE A 210 -7.00 -17.55 -50.90
N ARG A 211 -5.71 -17.28 -50.71
CA ARG A 211 -4.82 -16.84 -51.79
C ARG A 211 -4.59 -17.89 -52.84
N ILE A 212 -4.51 -19.17 -52.47
CA ILE A 212 -4.37 -20.26 -53.43
C ILE A 212 -5.63 -20.47 -54.26
N LEU A 213 -6.81 -20.24 -53.67
CA LEU A 213 -8.11 -20.35 -54.38
C LEU A 213 -8.40 -19.17 -55.32
N LEU A 214 -7.73 -18.03 -55.11
CA LEU A 214 -7.92 -16.84 -55.97
C LEU A 214 -6.84 -16.74 -57.09
N SER A 215 -5.93 -17.67 -57.17
CA SER A 215 -4.84 -17.74 -58.18
C SER A 215 -5.09 -18.81 -59.25
N TYR A 216 -6.27 -19.39 -59.29
CA TYR A 216 -6.81 -20.25 -60.33
C TYR A 216 -8.04 -19.56 -60.96
#